data_61b12272991852d738cd9054770bdfb2
#
_entry.id   61b12272991852d738cd9054770bdfb2
#
_cell.length_a   1.000
_cell.length_b   1.000
_cell.length_c   1.000
_cell.angle_alpha   90.00
_cell.angle_beta   90.00
_cell.angle_gamma   90.00
#
_symmetry.space_group_name_H-M   'P 1'
#
loop_
_entity.id
_entity.type
_entity.pdbx_description
1 polymer ?
#
loop_
_entity_poly.entity_id
_entity_poly.type
_entity_poly.pdbx_seq_one_letter_code
_entity_poly.pdbx_strand_id
1 'polypeptide(L)'
;MAELVTTATDGTHLTALDNGSGPTLFLVHGGSGDASSWDGVIPSLVNDFRVVRMTRRIYAPGAGTPQAHSMAVEAADVLAIAGLLDRPVFLVGHSSGAVAALEAALRAPGMFAGLFLYEPPMPTRSLVGAEAARHARKALAAGDPGEAMRIHLRDIVQLPAELVETLVADPKGVAVFASKAAGQVADVDALDALGVGVDRFRRLDVPTTLVEGEMSPAHLRERLADLAVTLPQAQVRTLTGQGHAAQLTAPEVLADAIREAAERVLG
;
A
#
# COMPACT_ATOMS: atom_id res chain seq x y z
N MET A 1 8.56 13.86 16.58
CA MET A 1 7.40 13.25 15.92
C MET A 1 6.19 14.11 16.17
N ALA A 2 5.54 14.58 15.11
CA ALA A 2 4.31 15.35 15.17
C ALA A 2 3.17 14.51 14.52
N GLU A 3 1.93 14.89 14.78
CA GLU A 3 0.77 14.31 14.10
C GLU A 3 0.16 15.36 13.18
N LEU A 4 -0.08 14.99 11.94
CA LEU A 4 -0.87 15.76 10.99
C LEU A 4 -2.30 15.26 10.99
N VAL A 5 -3.24 16.18 11.04
CA VAL A 5 -4.68 15.86 11.01
C VAL A 5 -5.35 16.69 9.92
N THR A 6 -6.19 16.06 9.12
CA THR A 6 -7.07 16.75 8.17
C THR A 6 -8.43 16.06 8.14
N THR A 7 -9.37 16.66 7.42
CA THR A 7 -10.70 16.10 7.23
C THR A 7 -10.95 15.88 5.74
N ALA A 8 -11.26 14.66 5.38
CA ALA A 8 -11.67 14.31 4.02
C ALA A 8 -12.99 15.01 3.65
N THR A 9 -13.30 15.07 2.36
CA THR A 9 -14.53 15.74 1.86
C THR A 9 -15.83 15.15 2.38
N ASP A 10 -15.80 13.91 2.84
CA ASP A 10 -16.96 13.22 3.45
C ASP A 10 -17.02 13.37 4.98
N GLY A 11 -16.15 14.18 5.58
CA GLY A 11 -16.09 14.43 7.02
C GLY A 11 -15.20 13.45 7.79
N THR A 12 -14.59 12.46 7.15
CA THR A 12 -13.69 11.50 7.81
C THR A 12 -12.40 12.20 8.27
N HIS A 13 -12.03 11.99 9.54
CA HIS A 13 -10.73 12.44 10.05
C HIS A 13 -9.60 11.53 9.53
N LEU A 14 -8.59 12.16 8.96
CA LEU A 14 -7.39 11.49 8.45
C LEU A 14 -6.19 11.92 9.28
N THR A 15 -5.34 10.97 9.63
CA THR A 15 -4.13 11.24 10.42
C THR A 15 -2.88 10.72 9.74
N ALA A 16 -1.76 11.39 9.97
CA ALA A 16 -0.44 10.94 9.56
C ALA A 16 0.59 11.34 10.62
N LEU A 17 1.61 10.49 10.79
CA LEU A 17 2.77 10.77 11.65
C LEU A 17 3.84 11.46 10.83
N ASP A 18 4.44 12.52 11.37
CA ASP A 18 5.44 13.36 10.72
C ASP A 18 6.76 13.33 11.50
N ASN A 19 7.84 12.96 10.83
CA ASN A 19 9.17 12.78 11.41
C ASN A 19 10.24 13.39 10.51
N GLY A 20 11.31 13.91 11.10
CA GLY A 20 12.46 14.45 10.35
C GLY A 20 12.20 15.82 9.72
N SER A 21 13.06 16.19 8.79
CA SER A 21 13.01 17.45 8.03
C SER A 21 13.72 17.28 6.69
N GLY A 22 13.51 18.20 5.74
CA GLY A 22 14.09 18.12 4.41
C GLY A 22 13.07 17.77 3.33
N PRO A 23 13.50 17.23 2.17
CA PRO A 23 12.59 16.79 1.11
C PRO A 23 11.56 15.77 1.62
N THR A 24 10.33 15.88 1.18
CA THR A 24 9.21 15.13 1.77
C THR A 24 9.00 13.77 1.10
N LEU A 25 9.09 12.69 1.90
CA LEU A 25 8.62 11.35 1.59
C LEU A 25 7.24 11.15 2.22
N PHE A 26 6.25 10.75 1.43
CA PHE A 26 4.92 10.44 1.92
C PHE A 26 4.62 8.95 1.72
N LEU A 27 4.43 8.21 2.82
CA LEU A 27 4.33 6.76 2.86
C LEU A 27 2.89 6.30 3.10
N VAL A 28 2.41 5.39 2.23
CA VAL A 28 1.08 4.76 2.28
C VAL A 28 1.24 3.26 2.47
N HIS A 29 0.79 2.74 3.61
CA HIS A 29 0.93 1.32 3.97
C HIS A 29 -0.01 0.41 3.18
N GLY A 30 0.32 -0.88 3.12
CA GLY A 30 -0.49 -1.93 2.53
C GLY A 30 -1.70 -2.36 3.36
N GLY A 31 -2.37 -3.41 2.92
CA GLY A 31 -3.52 -3.97 3.62
C GLY A 31 -3.20 -4.41 5.04
N SER A 32 -4.19 -4.35 5.93
CA SER A 32 -4.11 -4.71 7.35
C SER A 32 -3.04 -3.99 8.17
N GLY A 33 -2.35 -3.00 7.59
CA GLY A 33 -1.33 -2.17 8.24
C GLY A 33 -1.90 -0.91 8.88
N ASP A 34 -0.98 -0.06 9.32
CA ASP A 34 -1.18 1.33 9.74
C ASP A 34 0.17 2.08 9.59
N ALA A 35 0.27 3.32 10.08
CA ALA A 35 1.50 4.10 10.00
C ALA A 35 2.72 3.40 10.62
N SER A 36 2.53 2.52 11.63
CA SER A 36 3.60 1.77 12.28
C SER A 36 4.24 0.69 11.40
N SER A 37 3.58 0.30 10.31
CA SER A 37 4.14 -0.65 9.33
C SER A 37 5.49 -0.19 8.76
N TRP A 38 5.79 1.09 8.88
CA TRP A 38 7.02 1.71 8.40
C TRP A 38 8.06 2.00 9.50
N ASP A 39 7.79 1.63 10.78
CA ASP A 39 8.66 1.98 11.91
C ASP A 39 10.10 1.51 11.73
N GLY A 40 10.29 0.32 11.15
CA GLY A 40 11.63 -0.21 10.86
C GLY A 40 12.40 0.58 9.78
N VAL A 41 11.69 1.24 8.86
CA VAL A 41 12.27 2.00 7.73
C VAL A 41 12.67 3.41 8.15
N ILE A 42 11.96 3.99 9.14
CA ILE A 42 12.10 5.39 9.55
C ILE A 42 13.52 5.76 9.98
N PRO A 43 14.22 5.00 10.87
CA PRO A 43 15.54 5.39 11.35
C PRO A 43 16.56 5.66 10.23
N SER A 44 16.42 4.94 9.12
CA SER A 44 17.32 5.07 7.96
C SER A 44 16.99 6.26 7.05
N LEU A 45 15.84 6.92 7.22
CA LEU A 45 15.37 8.00 6.31
C LEU A 45 15.30 9.38 6.98
N VAL A 46 14.99 9.45 8.27
CA VAL A 46 14.68 10.73 8.95
C VAL A 46 15.83 11.72 9.09
N ASN A 47 17.07 11.30 8.86
CA ASN A 47 18.22 12.19 8.88
C ASN A 47 18.29 13.05 7.61
N ASP A 48 17.78 12.54 6.49
CA ASP A 48 17.89 13.16 5.17
C ASP A 48 16.55 13.68 4.64
N PHE A 49 15.44 13.15 5.17
CA PHE A 49 14.09 13.41 4.68
C PHE A 49 13.10 13.73 5.80
N ARG A 50 12.11 14.54 5.44
CA ARG A 50 10.85 14.59 6.18
C ARG A 50 10.01 13.40 5.78
N VAL A 51 9.66 12.52 6.71
CA VAL A 51 8.92 11.28 6.45
C VAL A 51 7.54 11.37 7.07
N VAL A 52 6.52 11.43 6.22
CA VAL A 52 5.10 11.46 6.60
C VAL A 52 4.49 10.10 6.31
N ARG A 53 3.79 9.50 7.28
CA ARG A 53 3.19 8.18 7.20
C ARG A 53 1.72 8.25 7.56
N MET A 54 0.81 8.05 6.61
CA MET A 54 -0.62 8.04 6.92
C MET A 54 -1.08 6.70 7.47
N THR A 55 -2.16 6.72 8.27
CA THR A 55 -2.99 5.55 8.52
C THR A 55 -4.20 5.62 7.60
N ARG A 56 -4.37 4.60 6.73
CA ARG A 56 -5.50 4.52 5.80
C ARG A 56 -6.81 4.36 6.58
N ARG A 57 -7.87 5.09 6.17
CA ARG A 57 -9.13 5.19 6.92
C ARG A 57 -9.74 3.87 7.32
N ILE A 58 -9.71 2.87 6.45
CA ILE A 58 -10.31 1.55 6.69
C ILE A 58 -9.57 0.71 7.73
N TYR A 59 -8.36 1.11 8.09
CA TYR A 59 -7.53 0.46 9.10
C TYR A 59 -7.30 1.34 10.34
N ALA A 60 -7.86 2.54 10.36
CA ALA A 60 -7.76 3.44 11.50
C ALA A 60 -8.46 2.84 12.75
N PRO A 61 -7.98 3.13 13.96
CA PRO A 61 -8.66 2.69 15.18
C PRO A 61 -10.14 3.10 15.19
N GLY A 62 -11.03 2.12 15.41
CA GLY A 62 -12.46 2.38 15.42
C GLY A 62 -13.14 2.56 14.07
N ALA A 63 -12.44 2.25 12.96
CA ALA A 63 -12.99 2.39 11.60
C ALA A 63 -14.30 1.62 11.34
N GLY A 64 -14.57 0.57 12.13
CA GLY A 64 -15.76 -0.25 11.95
C GLY A 64 -15.81 -0.97 10.60
N THR A 65 -17.02 -1.39 10.18
CA THR A 65 -17.21 -1.95 8.83
C THR A 65 -17.37 -0.79 7.83
N PRO A 66 -16.51 -0.68 6.82
CA PRO A 66 -16.63 0.40 5.83
C PRO A 66 -17.96 0.31 5.09
N GLN A 67 -18.77 1.37 5.13
CA GLN A 67 -20.05 1.42 4.42
C GLN A 67 -19.91 1.71 2.93
N ALA A 68 -18.90 2.50 2.56
CA ALA A 68 -18.55 2.80 1.17
C ALA A 68 -17.03 2.94 1.08
N HIS A 69 -16.38 1.98 0.47
CA HIS A 69 -14.95 1.98 0.25
C HIS A 69 -14.62 1.77 -1.23
N SER A 70 -13.61 2.48 -1.72
CA SER A 70 -13.12 2.34 -3.10
C SER A 70 -11.71 2.91 -3.21
N MET A 71 -10.96 2.51 -4.22
CA MET A 71 -9.66 3.13 -4.52
C MET A 71 -9.80 4.63 -4.87
N ALA A 72 -10.99 5.05 -5.28
CA ALA A 72 -11.30 6.46 -5.49
C ALA A 72 -11.30 7.27 -4.18
N VAL A 73 -11.84 6.70 -3.12
CA VAL A 73 -11.83 7.29 -1.76
C VAL A 73 -10.40 7.28 -1.20
N GLU A 74 -9.68 6.16 -1.31
CA GLU A 74 -8.29 6.07 -0.86
C GLU A 74 -7.39 7.10 -1.55
N ALA A 75 -7.54 7.26 -2.87
CA ALA A 75 -6.81 8.28 -3.62
C ALA A 75 -7.14 9.70 -3.15
N ALA A 76 -8.39 9.98 -2.83
CA ALA A 76 -8.80 11.28 -2.30
C ALA A 76 -8.18 11.55 -0.92
N ASP A 77 -8.06 10.53 -0.07
CA ASP A 77 -7.41 10.64 1.24
C ASP A 77 -5.90 10.90 1.11
N VAL A 78 -5.23 10.18 0.20
CA VAL A 78 -3.82 10.43 -0.12
C VAL A 78 -3.63 11.88 -0.58
N LEU A 79 -4.49 12.39 -1.45
CA LEU A 79 -4.44 13.77 -1.92
C LEU A 79 -4.74 14.79 -0.82
N ALA A 80 -5.65 14.48 0.11
CA ALA A 80 -5.97 15.37 1.23
C ALA A 80 -4.76 15.54 2.18
N ILE A 81 -4.06 14.45 2.51
CA ILE A 81 -2.83 14.53 3.32
C ILE A 81 -1.71 15.20 2.51
N ALA A 82 -1.50 14.82 1.23
CA ALA A 82 -0.48 15.42 0.39
C ALA A 82 -0.67 16.94 0.21
N GLY A 83 -1.91 17.42 0.28
CA GLY A 83 -2.24 18.84 0.23
C GLY A 83 -1.73 19.67 1.43
N LEU A 84 -1.39 19.01 2.54
CA LEU A 84 -0.79 19.65 3.72
C LEU A 84 0.75 19.73 3.66
N LEU A 85 1.36 19.06 2.68
CA LEU A 85 2.81 18.88 2.61
C LEU A 85 3.46 19.88 1.67
N ASP A 86 4.69 20.26 2.01
CA ASP A 86 5.53 21.07 1.14
C ASP A 86 5.89 20.28 -0.13
N ARG A 87 5.72 20.92 -1.27
CA ARG A 87 6.02 20.31 -2.57
C ARG A 87 7.45 20.60 -3.02
N PRO A 88 8.04 19.72 -3.81
CA PRO A 88 7.47 18.47 -4.38
C PRO A 88 7.48 17.31 -3.38
N VAL A 89 6.48 16.42 -3.45
CA VAL A 89 6.34 15.24 -2.59
C VAL A 89 6.78 14.00 -3.36
N PHE A 90 7.61 13.15 -2.74
CA PHE A 90 7.91 11.80 -3.23
C PHE A 90 6.96 10.81 -2.55
N LEU A 91 6.12 10.15 -3.34
CA LEU A 91 5.06 9.28 -2.83
C LEU A 91 5.50 7.82 -2.84
N VAL A 92 5.45 7.19 -1.68
CA VAL A 92 5.82 5.79 -1.46
C VAL A 92 4.57 4.99 -1.12
N GLY A 93 4.30 3.92 -1.83
CA GLY A 93 3.18 3.02 -1.54
C GLY A 93 3.62 1.57 -1.49
N HIS A 94 2.97 0.79 -0.61
CA HIS A 94 3.16 -0.65 -0.51
C HIS A 94 1.85 -1.39 -0.76
N SER A 95 1.87 -2.44 -1.57
CA SER A 95 0.73 -3.33 -1.81
C SER A 95 -0.53 -2.52 -2.23
N SER A 96 -1.69 -2.73 -1.61
CA SER A 96 -2.92 -1.95 -1.89
C SER A 96 -2.74 -0.44 -1.65
N GLY A 97 -1.86 -0.03 -0.73
CA GLY A 97 -1.47 1.37 -0.57
C GLY A 97 -0.70 1.93 -1.77
N ALA A 98 0.06 1.08 -2.49
CA ALA A 98 0.69 1.49 -3.74
C ALA A 98 -0.34 1.71 -4.86
N VAL A 99 -1.45 0.95 -4.85
CA VAL A 99 -2.58 1.20 -5.78
C VAL A 99 -3.26 2.52 -5.46
N ALA A 100 -3.52 2.80 -4.17
CA ALA A 100 -4.07 4.10 -3.74
C ALA A 100 -3.16 5.28 -4.15
N ALA A 101 -1.84 5.12 -3.97
CA ALA A 101 -0.84 6.11 -4.40
C ALA A 101 -0.84 6.33 -5.92
N LEU A 102 -0.91 5.26 -6.71
CA LEU A 102 -0.97 5.32 -8.16
C LEU A 102 -2.25 6.00 -8.65
N GLU A 103 -3.40 5.69 -8.05
CA GLU A 103 -4.68 6.36 -8.36
C GLU A 103 -4.67 7.85 -7.95
N ALA A 104 -4.02 8.21 -6.86
CA ALA A 104 -3.84 9.60 -6.45
C ALA A 104 -2.96 10.36 -7.45
N ALA A 105 -1.83 9.76 -7.87
CA ALA A 105 -0.93 10.35 -8.85
C ALA A 105 -1.61 10.53 -10.22
N LEU A 106 -2.46 9.58 -10.64
CA LEU A 106 -3.23 9.69 -11.89
C LEU A 106 -4.20 10.89 -11.87
N ARG A 107 -4.75 11.25 -10.69
CA ARG A 107 -5.68 12.37 -10.52
C ARG A 107 -4.99 13.72 -10.42
N ALA A 108 -3.83 13.78 -9.77
CA ALA A 108 -3.10 15.01 -9.52
C ALA A 108 -1.58 14.80 -9.69
N PRO A 109 -1.11 14.51 -10.93
CA PRO A 109 0.30 14.16 -11.15
C PRO A 109 1.26 15.28 -10.73
N GLY A 110 0.88 16.55 -10.89
CA GLY A 110 1.71 17.69 -10.48
C GLY A 110 1.93 17.87 -8.97
N MET A 111 1.33 17.03 -8.13
CA MET A 111 1.61 17.01 -6.69
C MET A 111 2.87 16.23 -6.35
N PHE A 112 3.30 15.32 -7.21
CA PHE A 112 4.33 14.34 -6.91
C PHE A 112 5.55 14.50 -7.80
N ALA A 113 6.75 14.57 -7.20
CA ALA A 113 8.02 14.56 -7.91
C ALA A 113 8.34 13.17 -8.48
N GLY A 114 7.86 12.12 -7.81
CA GLY A 114 8.06 10.75 -8.21
C GLY A 114 7.27 9.78 -7.35
N LEU A 115 7.21 8.53 -7.79
CA LEU A 115 6.52 7.44 -7.12
C LEU A 115 7.49 6.28 -6.83
N PHE A 116 7.32 5.66 -5.68
CA PHE A 116 7.94 4.38 -5.33
C PHE A 116 6.82 3.42 -4.96
N LEU A 117 6.58 2.41 -5.80
CA LEU A 117 5.44 1.53 -5.69
C LEU A 117 5.93 0.08 -5.50
N TYR A 118 5.84 -0.40 -4.26
CA TYR A 118 6.26 -1.74 -3.90
C TYR A 118 5.08 -2.71 -4.06
N GLU A 119 5.17 -3.53 -5.12
CA GLU A 119 4.22 -4.59 -5.49
C GLU A 119 2.74 -4.19 -5.43
N PRO A 120 2.32 -3.19 -6.22
CA PRO A 120 0.91 -2.85 -6.32
C PRO A 120 0.11 -4.01 -6.94
N PRO A 121 -0.89 -4.59 -6.25
CA PRO A 121 -1.69 -5.68 -6.77
C PRO A 121 -2.75 -5.16 -7.76
N MET A 122 -2.29 -4.62 -8.90
CA MET A 122 -3.18 -4.10 -9.93
C MET A 122 -3.93 -5.23 -10.65
N PRO A 123 -5.22 -5.10 -10.93
CA PRO A 123 -5.97 -6.08 -11.73
C PRO A 123 -5.61 -5.98 -13.22
N THR A 124 -4.40 -6.42 -13.60
CA THR A 124 -3.86 -6.28 -14.96
C THR A 124 -4.51 -7.23 -15.95
N ARG A 125 -4.48 -8.54 -15.68
CA ARG A 125 -5.03 -9.63 -16.54
C ARG A 125 -6.22 -10.32 -15.92
N SER A 126 -6.37 -10.22 -14.60
CA SER A 126 -7.44 -10.83 -13.81
C SER A 126 -7.72 -9.98 -12.58
N LEU A 127 -8.87 -10.14 -11.98
CA LEU A 127 -9.18 -9.57 -10.67
C LEU A 127 -8.16 -10.04 -9.62
N VAL A 128 -8.02 -9.28 -8.55
CA VAL A 128 -7.06 -9.55 -7.47
C VAL A 128 -7.59 -10.65 -6.55
N GLY A 129 -8.80 -10.45 -6.06
CA GLY A 129 -9.44 -11.39 -5.12
C GLY A 129 -10.36 -12.38 -5.79
N ALA A 130 -11.11 -11.97 -6.81
CA ALA A 130 -12.01 -12.81 -7.58
C ALA A 130 -12.86 -13.75 -6.71
N GLU A 131 -12.72 -15.08 -6.88
CA GLU A 131 -13.46 -16.07 -6.11
C GLU A 131 -13.02 -16.12 -4.64
N ALA A 132 -11.73 -15.98 -4.36
CA ALA A 132 -11.22 -15.96 -3.00
C ALA A 132 -11.79 -14.78 -2.19
N ALA A 133 -11.99 -13.60 -2.81
CA ALA A 133 -12.66 -12.47 -2.15
C ALA A 133 -14.11 -12.81 -1.77
N ARG A 134 -14.84 -13.56 -2.61
CA ARG A 134 -16.20 -14.03 -2.28
C ARG A 134 -16.19 -14.96 -1.07
N HIS A 135 -15.22 -15.87 -0.98
CA HIS A 135 -15.06 -16.78 0.15
C HIS A 135 -14.70 -16.02 1.42
N ALA A 136 -13.78 -15.05 1.35
CA ALA A 136 -13.41 -14.21 2.50
C ALA A 136 -14.61 -13.39 3.03
N ARG A 137 -15.43 -12.80 2.12
CA ARG A 137 -16.69 -12.12 2.52
C ARG A 137 -17.67 -13.06 3.21
N LYS A 138 -17.82 -14.30 2.70
CA LYS A 138 -18.72 -15.29 3.30
C LYS A 138 -18.24 -15.70 4.69
N ALA A 139 -16.95 -15.91 4.89
CA ALA A 139 -16.35 -16.20 6.20
C ALA A 139 -16.59 -15.03 7.17
N LEU A 140 -16.34 -13.79 6.74
CA LEU A 140 -16.58 -12.60 7.55
C LEU A 140 -18.06 -12.46 7.93
N ALA A 141 -19.00 -12.67 6.98
CA ALA A 141 -20.44 -12.61 7.24
C ALA A 141 -20.93 -13.74 8.16
N ALA A 142 -20.22 -14.86 8.21
CA ALA A 142 -20.48 -15.97 9.15
C ALA A 142 -19.90 -15.70 10.56
N GLY A 143 -19.24 -14.56 10.78
CA GLY A 143 -18.61 -14.22 12.06
C GLY A 143 -17.24 -14.87 12.26
N ASP A 144 -16.59 -15.32 11.19
CA ASP A 144 -15.24 -15.89 11.22
C ASP A 144 -14.21 -14.98 10.51
N PRO A 145 -13.79 -13.89 11.18
CA PRO A 145 -12.77 -12.99 10.63
C PRO A 145 -11.39 -13.66 10.52
N GLY A 146 -11.12 -14.68 11.32
CA GLY A 146 -9.87 -15.44 11.25
C GLY A 146 -9.76 -16.21 9.94
N GLU A 147 -10.82 -16.91 9.54
CA GLU A 147 -10.86 -17.61 8.25
C GLU A 147 -10.84 -16.63 7.07
N ALA A 148 -11.52 -15.47 7.18
CA ALA A 148 -11.45 -14.45 6.15
C ALA A 148 -9.99 -14.00 5.91
N MET A 149 -9.21 -13.80 6.97
CA MET A 149 -7.79 -13.45 6.87
C MET A 149 -6.93 -14.61 6.38
N ARG A 150 -7.21 -15.83 6.80
CA ARG A 150 -6.50 -17.01 6.27
C ARG A 150 -6.67 -17.16 4.77
N ILE A 151 -7.90 -17.00 4.27
CA ILE A 151 -8.20 -16.98 2.83
C ILE A 151 -7.43 -15.85 2.14
N HIS A 152 -7.40 -14.65 2.73
CA HIS A 152 -6.65 -13.52 2.17
C HIS A 152 -5.16 -13.85 2.02
N LEU A 153 -4.52 -14.34 3.06
CA LEU A 153 -3.08 -14.64 3.05
C LEU A 153 -2.73 -15.80 2.11
N ARG A 154 -3.53 -16.87 2.13
CA ARG A 154 -3.28 -18.09 1.37
C ARG A 154 -3.67 -17.96 -0.10
N ASP A 155 -4.88 -17.44 -0.38
CA ASP A 155 -5.49 -17.53 -1.72
C ASP A 155 -5.38 -16.23 -2.52
N ILE A 156 -5.27 -15.08 -1.86
CA ILE A 156 -5.16 -13.77 -2.52
C ILE A 156 -3.70 -13.31 -2.58
N VAL A 157 -3.02 -13.22 -1.45
CA VAL A 157 -1.59 -12.84 -1.41
C VAL A 157 -0.70 -14.00 -1.87
N GLN A 158 -1.15 -15.24 -1.66
CA GLN A 158 -0.46 -16.50 -2.01
C GLN A 158 0.89 -16.63 -1.26
N LEU A 159 0.87 -16.34 0.03
CA LEU A 159 2.03 -16.59 0.89
C LEU A 159 2.29 -18.10 1.01
N PRO A 160 3.56 -18.51 1.24
CA PRO A 160 3.87 -19.90 1.52
C PRO A 160 3.03 -20.44 2.67
N ALA A 161 2.51 -21.68 2.52
CA ALA A 161 1.60 -22.28 3.51
C ALA A 161 2.15 -22.30 4.92
N GLU A 162 3.45 -22.63 5.09
CA GLU A 162 4.13 -22.63 6.39
C GLU A 162 4.13 -21.24 7.05
N LEU A 163 4.27 -20.18 6.27
CA LEU A 163 4.21 -18.81 6.76
C LEU A 163 2.80 -18.45 7.20
N VAL A 164 1.79 -18.82 6.41
CA VAL A 164 0.37 -18.62 6.77
C VAL A 164 0.06 -19.30 8.09
N GLU A 165 0.42 -20.59 8.24
CA GLU A 165 0.20 -21.35 9.48
C GLU A 165 0.93 -20.73 10.66
N THR A 166 2.15 -20.22 10.47
CA THR A 166 2.90 -19.52 11.53
C THR A 166 2.18 -18.24 11.97
N LEU A 167 1.68 -17.44 11.01
CA LEU A 167 0.97 -16.20 11.30
C LEU A 167 -0.36 -16.44 12.02
N VAL A 168 -1.05 -17.55 11.72
CA VAL A 168 -2.34 -17.89 12.35
C VAL A 168 -2.18 -18.77 13.60
N ALA A 169 -0.99 -19.25 13.94
CA ALA A 169 -0.73 -20.02 15.14
C ALA A 169 -0.62 -19.14 16.41
N ASP A 170 -0.21 -17.87 16.25
CA ASP A 170 -0.15 -16.93 17.37
C ASP A 170 -1.53 -16.33 17.67
N PRO A 171 -2.15 -16.63 18.84
CA PRO A 171 -3.47 -16.10 19.18
C PRO A 171 -3.55 -14.57 19.21
N LYS A 172 -2.44 -13.88 19.57
CA LYS A 172 -2.39 -12.42 19.57
C LYS A 172 -2.33 -11.88 18.13
N GLY A 173 -1.52 -12.50 17.28
CA GLY A 173 -1.46 -12.17 15.85
C GLY A 173 -2.81 -12.37 15.18
N VAL A 174 -3.47 -13.51 15.44
CA VAL A 174 -4.84 -13.78 14.94
C VAL A 174 -5.84 -12.72 15.39
N ALA A 175 -5.82 -12.29 16.65
CA ALA A 175 -6.74 -11.26 17.14
C ALA A 175 -6.51 -9.92 16.43
N VAL A 176 -5.25 -9.54 16.19
CA VAL A 176 -4.90 -8.34 15.43
C VAL A 176 -5.39 -8.45 13.98
N PHE A 177 -5.09 -9.55 13.29
CA PHE A 177 -5.56 -9.79 11.92
C PHE A 177 -7.09 -9.80 11.84
N ALA A 178 -7.76 -10.49 12.77
CA ALA A 178 -9.21 -10.55 12.81
C ALA A 178 -9.85 -9.16 12.97
N SER A 179 -9.23 -8.28 13.77
CA SER A 179 -9.71 -6.90 13.92
C SER A 179 -9.61 -6.06 12.64
N LYS A 180 -8.73 -6.44 11.72
CA LYS A 180 -8.51 -5.79 10.42
C LYS A 180 -9.27 -6.45 9.26
N ALA A 181 -9.90 -7.62 9.49
CA ALA A 181 -10.48 -8.45 8.43
C ALA A 181 -11.56 -7.73 7.61
N ALA A 182 -12.42 -6.96 8.26
CA ALA A 182 -13.46 -6.19 7.55
C ALA A 182 -12.86 -5.16 6.59
N GLY A 183 -11.85 -4.40 7.04
CA GLY A 183 -11.10 -3.48 6.20
C GLY A 183 -10.38 -4.20 5.07
N GLN A 184 -9.76 -5.35 5.35
CA GLN A 184 -9.02 -6.12 4.34
C GLN A 184 -9.94 -6.68 3.24
N VAL A 185 -11.12 -7.17 3.61
CA VAL A 185 -12.12 -7.64 2.63
C VAL A 185 -12.59 -6.48 1.77
N ALA A 186 -12.92 -5.33 2.38
CA ALA A 186 -13.33 -4.13 1.65
C ALA A 186 -12.21 -3.59 0.72
N ASP A 187 -10.95 -3.67 1.15
CA ASP A 187 -9.80 -3.25 0.34
C ASP A 187 -9.65 -4.10 -0.93
N VAL A 188 -9.78 -5.43 -0.80
CA VAL A 188 -9.76 -6.34 -1.96
C VAL A 188 -10.94 -6.10 -2.89
N ASP A 189 -12.13 -5.87 -2.35
CA ASP A 189 -13.32 -5.54 -3.15
C ASP A 189 -13.13 -4.22 -3.92
N ALA A 190 -12.48 -3.22 -3.30
CA ALA A 190 -12.15 -1.96 -3.95
C ALA A 190 -11.11 -2.12 -5.07
N LEU A 191 -10.13 -3.02 -4.90
CA LEU A 191 -9.18 -3.39 -5.97
C LEU A 191 -9.90 -4.06 -7.14
N ASP A 192 -10.76 -5.03 -6.87
CA ASP A 192 -11.52 -5.74 -7.91
C ASP A 192 -12.52 -4.83 -8.64
N ALA A 193 -13.09 -3.84 -7.94
CA ALA A 193 -13.97 -2.84 -8.52
C ALA A 193 -13.29 -1.90 -9.53
N LEU A 194 -11.94 -1.82 -9.54
CA LEU A 194 -11.20 -1.09 -10.58
C LEU A 194 -11.40 -1.71 -11.98
N GLY A 195 -11.77 -2.99 -12.04
CA GLY A 195 -11.85 -3.75 -13.28
C GLY A 195 -10.48 -4.12 -13.83
N VAL A 196 -10.45 -5.08 -14.76
CA VAL A 196 -9.23 -5.55 -15.40
C VAL A 196 -8.72 -4.54 -16.42
N GLY A 197 -7.42 -4.27 -16.38
CA GLY A 197 -6.71 -3.39 -17.31
C GLY A 197 -6.06 -2.18 -16.65
N VAL A 198 -4.96 -1.73 -17.23
CA VAL A 198 -4.11 -0.64 -16.69
C VAL A 198 -3.83 0.45 -17.71
N ASP A 199 -4.46 0.43 -18.88
CA ASP A 199 -4.19 1.36 -19.99
C ASP A 199 -4.39 2.84 -19.61
N ARG A 200 -5.24 3.14 -18.62
CA ARG A 200 -5.45 4.49 -18.12
C ARG A 200 -4.17 5.14 -17.57
N PHE A 201 -3.19 4.34 -17.14
CA PHE A 201 -1.91 4.84 -16.64
C PHE A 201 -0.89 5.19 -17.72
N ARG A 202 -1.14 4.92 -19.01
CA ARG A 202 -0.28 5.35 -20.11
C ARG A 202 -0.08 6.87 -20.18
N ARG A 203 -0.98 7.64 -19.58
CA ARG A 203 -0.91 9.11 -19.53
C ARG A 203 -0.21 9.66 -18.27
N LEU A 204 0.20 8.78 -17.35
CA LEU A 204 0.85 9.21 -16.11
C LEU A 204 2.33 9.44 -16.34
N ASP A 205 2.69 10.70 -16.52
CA ASP A 205 4.07 11.14 -16.79
C ASP A 205 4.75 11.60 -15.49
N VAL A 206 4.82 10.69 -14.50
CA VAL A 206 5.52 10.88 -13.22
C VAL A 206 6.61 9.83 -13.12
N PRO A 207 7.88 10.21 -12.84
CA PRO A 207 8.96 9.25 -12.61
C PRO A 207 8.55 8.19 -11.58
N THR A 208 8.56 6.92 -11.97
CA THR A 208 8.03 5.84 -11.15
C THR A 208 9.05 4.72 -10.99
N THR A 209 9.39 4.41 -9.74
CA THR A 209 10.14 3.20 -9.39
C THR A 209 9.15 2.13 -8.95
N LEU A 210 9.03 1.08 -9.76
CA LEU A 210 8.28 -0.13 -9.42
C LEU A 210 9.22 -1.11 -8.73
N VAL A 211 8.83 -1.62 -7.56
CA VAL A 211 9.69 -2.48 -6.75
C VAL A 211 9.04 -3.83 -6.54
N GLU A 212 9.82 -4.88 -6.74
CA GLU A 212 9.42 -6.26 -6.46
C GLU A 212 10.43 -6.95 -5.54
N GLY A 213 9.96 -7.91 -4.76
CA GLY A 213 10.84 -8.84 -4.05
C GLY A 213 11.15 -10.05 -4.94
N GLU A 214 12.43 -10.49 -4.96
CA GLU A 214 12.85 -11.68 -5.71
C GLU A 214 12.08 -12.93 -5.29
N MET A 215 11.73 -13.03 -3.98
CA MET A 215 11.02 -14.14 -3.37
C MET A 215 9.50 -13.94 -3.32
N SER A 216 9.00 -12.87 -3.89
CA SER A 216 7.56 -12.60 -3.90
C SER A 216 6.79 -13.55 -4.81
N PRO A 217 5.50 -13.81 -4.52
CA PRO A 217 4.64 -14.62 -5.36
C PRO A 217 4.63 -14.17 -6.82
N ALA A 218 4.64 -15.13 -7.75
CA ALA A 218 4.76 -14.87 -9.19
C ALA A 218 3.70 -13.89 -9.70
N HIS A 219 2.44 -14.02 -9.23
CA HIS A 219 1.34 -13.16 -9.68
C HIS A 219 1.56 -11.67 -9.36
N LEU A 220 2.27 -11.32 -8.25
CA LEU A 220 2.58 -9.93 -7.92
C LEU A 220 3.63 -9.38 -8.90
N ARG A 221 4.66 -10.15 -9.20
CA ARG A 221 5.71 -9.78 -10.16
C ARG A 221 5.17 -9.66 -11.60
N GLU A 222 4.25 -10.54 -12.01
CA GLU A 222 3.57 -10.47 -13.31
C GLU A 222 2.73 -9.20 -13.44
N ARG A 223 1.96 -8.84 -12.39
CA ARG A 223 1.16 -7.60 -12.35
C ARG A 223 2.06 -6.37 -12.41
N LEU A 224 3.18 -6.39 -11.70
CA LEU A 224 4.16 -5.31 -11.72
C LEU A 224 4.81 -5.17 -13.10
N ALA A 225 5.17 -6.27 -13.77
CA ALA A 225 5.71 -6.25 -15.12
C ALA A 225 4.73 -5.66 -16.13
N ASP A 226 3.43 -6.00 -16.05
CA ASP A 226 2.38 -5.41 -16.90
C ASP A 226 2.26 -3.89 -16.67
N LEU A 227 2.36 -3.46 -15.42
CA LEU A 227 2.32 -2.04 -15.08
C LEU A 227 3.59 -1.31 -15.58
N ALA A 228 4.76 -1.95 -15.51
CA ALA A 228 6.03 -1.40 -16.01
C ALA A 228 6.00 -1.14 -17.52
N VAL A 229 5.34 -2.00 -18.29
CA VAL A 229 5.17 -1.79 -19.74
C VAL A 229 4.19 -0.65 -20.03
N THR A 230 3.28 -0.36 -19.11
CA THR A 230 2.22 0.62 -19.28
C THR A 230 2.66 2.03 -18.90
N LEU A 231 3.41 2.19 -17.82
CA LEU A 231 3.86 3.49 -17.31
C LEU A 231 5.02 4.05 -18.13
N PRO A 232 4.94 5.28 -18.68
CA PRO A 232 5.95 5.83 -19.59
C PRO A 232 7.34 5.98 -18.95
N GLN A 233 7.40 6.31 -17.65
CA GLN A 233 8.66 6.57 -16.92
C GLN A 233 8.92 5.56 -15.81
N ALA A 234 8.49 4.30 -16.01
CA ALA A 234 8.73 3.24 -15.03
C ALA A 234 10.14 2.68 -15.10
N GLN A 235 10.73 2.48 -13.93
CA GLN A 235 11.93 1.69 -13.73
C GLN A 235 11.61 0.57 -12.74
N VAL A 236 12.04 -0.65 -13.04
CA VAL A 236 11.83 -1.80 -12.15
C VAL A 236 13.10 -2.02 -11.32
N ARG A 237 12.91 -2.23 -10.02
CA ARG A 237 13.95 -2.62 -9.07
C ARG A 237 13.54 -3.90 -8.34
N THR A 238 14.39 -4.91 -8.39
CA THR A 238 14.23 -6.15 -7.64
C THR A 238 15.02 -6.08 -6.32
N LEU A 239 14.37 -6.39 -5.20
CA LEU A 239 15.00 -6.53 -3.89
C LEU A 239 15.47 -8.00 -3.74
N THR A 240 16.76 -8.23 -3.88
CA THR A 240 17.35 -9.57 -3.80
C THR A 240 17.12 -10.22 -2.45
N GLY A 241 16.67 -11.48 -2.45
CA GLY A 241 16.39 -12.26 -1.25
C GLY A 241 15.18 -11.79 -0.44
N GLN A 242 14.41 -10.81 -0.93
CA GLN A 242 13.24 -10.27 -0.22
C GLN A 242 11.92 -10.73 -0.86
N GLY A 243 10.87 -10.77 -0.03
CA GLY A 243 9.49 -11.03 -0.46
C GLY A 243 8.61 -9.80 -0.29
N HIS A 244 7.30 -10.00 -0.25
CA HIS A 244 6.28 -8.93 -0.20
C HIS A 244 6.31 -8.03 1.05
N ALA A 245 7.04 -8.40 2.08
CA ALA A 245 7.03 -7.70 3.38
C ALA A 245 8.41 -7.16 3.80
N ALA A 246 9.23 -6.68 2.85
CA ALA A 246 10.57 -6.17 3.14
C ALA A 246 10.59 -5.01 4.15
N GLN A 247 9.52 -4.23 4.28
CA GLN A 247 9.38 -3.21 5.33
C GLN A 247 9.47 -3.79 6.75
N LEU A 248 9.21 -5.10 6.91
CA LEU A 248 9.29 -5.82 8.19
C LEU A 248 10.53 -6.71 8.27
N THR A 249 10.91 -7.37 7.16
CA THR A 249 11.98 -8.39 7.15
C THR A 249 13.36 -7.82 6.82
N ALA A 250 13.43 -6.73 6.08
CA ALA A 250 14.67 -6.07 5.65
C ALA A 250 14.46 -4.55 5.50
N PRO A 251 14.07 -3.85 6.57
CA PRO A 251 13.68 -2.44 6.50
C PRO A 251 14.80 -1.53 6.00
N GLU A 252 16.06 -1.82 6.31
CA GLU A 252 17.20 -1.06 5.83
C GLU A 252 17.38 -1.17 4.31
N VAL A 253 17.24 -2.39 3.75
CA VAL A 253 17.30 -2.62 2.30
C VAL A 253 16.21 -1.85 1.57
N LEU A 254 15.01 -1.84 2.13
CA LEU A 254 13.89 -1.08 1.56
C LEU A 254 14.12 0.43 1.70
N ALA A 255 14.65 0.90 2.84
CA ALA A 255 14.98 2.31 3.04
C ALA A 255 16.02 2.82 2.04
N ASP A 256 17.08 2.05 1.78
CA ASP A 256 18.08 2.39 0.79
C ASP A 256 17.49 2.46 -0.62
N ALA A 257 16.58 1.53 -0.95
CA ALA A 257 15.87 1.58 -2.22
C ALA A 257 14.99 2.82 -2.38
N ILE A 258 14.29 3.22 -1.30
CA ILE A 258 13.47 4.45 -1.26
C ILE A 258 14.37 5.68 -1.40
N ARG A 259 15.47 5.76 -0.63
CA ARG A 259 16.44 6.87 -0.68
C ARG A 259 16.96 7.08 -2.09
N GLU A 260 17.53 6.04 -2.72
CA GLU A 260 18.08 6.12 -4.07
C GLU A 260 17.04 6.56 -5.10
N ALA A 261 15.79 6.12 -4.97
CA ALA A 261 14.73 6.52 -5.87
C ALA A 261 14.31 7.98 -5.65
N ALA A 262 14.24 8.44 -4.40
CA ALA A 262 13.90 9.82 -4.05
C ALA A 262 14.98 10.81 -4.48
N GLU A 263 16.25 10.52 -4.22
CA GLU A 263 17.39 11.37 -4.61
C GLU A 263 17.47 11.61 -6.12
N ARG A 264 17.07 10.64 -6.95
CA ARG A 264 17.05 10.82 -8.41
C ARG A 264 16.09 11.90 -8.90
N VAL A 265 15.07 12.24 -8.12
CA VAL A 265 14.01 13.19 -8.56
C VAL A 265 13.86 14.40 -7.66
N LEU A 266 14.42 14.36 -6.44
CA LEU A 266 14.38 15.47 -5.46
C LEU A 266 15.74 16.16 -5.32
N GLY A 267 16.81 15.52 -5.79
CA GLY A 267 18.20 15.99 -5.69
C GLY A 267 18.57 17.10 -6.63
#